data_87a5524aa450f6c2e8536f79e102efd0
#
_entry.id   87a5524aa450f6c2e8536f79e102efd0
#
_cell.length_a   1.000
_cell.length_b   1.000
_cell.length_c   1.000
_cell.angle_alpha   90.00
_cell.angle_beta   90.00
_cell.angle_gamma   90.00
#
_symmetry.space_group_name_H-M   'P 1'
#
loop_
_entity.id
_entity.type
_entity.pdbx_description
1 polymer ?
#
loop_
_entity_poly.entity_id
_entity_poly.type
_entity_poly.pdbx_seq_one_letter_code
_entity_poly.pdbx_strand_id
1 'polypeptide(L)'
;MTLKAAIIGCGRMAGTIDDEITYDHADFIRPYGHAPGYAATEGVELVAASDIDADRLNSWCDRFNVEERFTDHGQLLEQVKPDVVSVTTPAHARANPLVDVVESGVRGIYTEKALCTSQLDLDRIVSAVRSREIPIVYGAMRRYWTGFETARAFLDAGHLGAPQAALIGAAGGSAFHTHSHIIDAAFYLLGDPEPLAVQATLTGCGEDELGIVHSEDDGVAVDTDPAIVHAHVELDNNLRLTCTDLPSLDIEIVCENGVLRGYGDSSRYAVMRRNARYDWEPLPFPDWQARSGTVAIMEDLLRAIHDGTPTRSGLDVIRRGMEILFAMVASHVQGGRRIELPMTERGVSVHSH
;
A
#
# COMPACT_ATOMS: atom_id res chain seq x y z
N MET A 1 29.28 1.82 -1.91
CA MET A 1 29.04 2.71 -3.07
C MET A 1 27.67 3.33 -2.87
N THR A 2 27.55 4.63 -2.91
CA THR A 2 26.27 5.32 -2.75
C THR A 2 25.44 5.14 -4.02
N LEU A 3 24.19 4.70 -3.90
CA LEU A 3 23.26 4.53 -5.01
C LEU A 3 22.67 5.88 -5.42
N LYS A 4 22.49 6.10 -6.72
CA LYS A 4 21.81 7.28 -7.24
C LYS A 4 20.31 7.05 -7.25
N ALA A 5 19.55 7.93 -6.60
CA ALA A 5 18.10 7.90 -6.62
C ALA A 5 17.51 9.01 -7.48
N ALA A 6 16.35 8.75 -8.07
CA ALA A 6 15.53 9.75 -8.74
C ALA A 6 14.05 9.64 -8.30
N ILE A 7 13.33 10.77 -8.45
CA ILE A 7 11.87 10.82 -8.18
C ILE A 7 11.14 11.21 -9.46
N ILE A 8 10.07 10.47 -9.79
CA ILE A 8 9.14 10.79 -10.87
C ILE A 8 7.80 11.18 -10.26
N GLY A 9 7.42 12.46 -10.44
CA GLY A 9 6.26 13.11 -9.83
C GLY A 9 6.65 13.91 -8.59
N CYS A 10 6.72 15.24 -8.68
CA CYS A 10 7.10 16.16 -7.59
C CYS A 10 5.88 16.64 -6.77
N GLY A 11 4.92 15.74 -6.57
CA GLY A 11 3.71 16.01 -5.79
C GLY A 11 3.92 15.91 -4.27
N ARG A 12 2.80 15.86 -3.56
CA ARG A 12 2.71 15.86 -2.11
C ARG A 12 3.58 14.75 -1.46
N MET A 13 3.44 13.49 -1.91
CA MET A 13 4.21 12.36 -1.36
C MET A 13 5.69 12.40 -1.73
N ALA A 14 6.06 13.11 -2.79
CA ALA A 14 7.47 13.30 -3.13
C ALA A 14 8.26 14.03 -2.03
N GLY A 15 7.59 14.85 -1.18
CA GLY A 15 8.29 15.51 -0.08
C GLY A 15 7.47 16.50 0.75
N THR A 16 6.44 17.15 0.20
CA THR A 16 5.73 18.22 0.91
C THR A 16 4.73 17.74 1.95
N ILE A 17 4.39 16.46 1.97
CA ILE A 17 3.52 15.82 2.96
C ILE A 17 3.99 16.08 4.40
N ASP A 18 5.29 16.21 4.63
CA ASP A 18 5.83 16.46 5.97
C ASP A 18 5.37 17.79 6.59
N ASP A 19 4.95 18.76 5.76
CA ASP A 19 4.40 20.03 6.24
C ASP A 19 2.97 19.87 6.81
N GLU A 20 2.26 18.84 6.35
CA GLU A 20 0.88 18.59 6.73
C GLU A 20 0.76 17.74 8.00
N ILE A 21 1.83 17.00 8.35
CA ILE A 21 1.87 16.17 9.56
C ILE A 21 2.18 17.05 10.76
N THR A 22 1.12 17.60 11.36
CA THR A 22 1.20 18.53 12.51
C THR A 22 0.68 17.93 13.80
N TYR A 23 0.24 16.67 13.79
CA TYR A 23 -0.36 15.97 14.93
C TYR A 23 0.56 14.86 15.42
N ASP A 24 0.51 14.62 16.74
CA ASP A 24 1.22 13.52 17.34
C ASP A 24 0.43 12.22 17.15
N HIS A 25 1.05 11.26 16.47
CA HIS A 25 0.54 9.90 16.37
C HIS A 25 1.69 8.94 16.63
N ALA A 26 1.40 7.81 17.27
CA ALA A 26 2.42 6.88 17.74
C ALA A 26 3.42 6.43 16.65
N ASP A 27 2.96 6.29 15.41
CA ASP A 27 3.78 5.78 14.30
C ASP A 27 3.92 6.76 13.10
N PHE A 28 3.32 7.97 13.17
CA PHE A 28 3.53 9.01 12.14
C PHE A 28 4.83 9.78 12.38
N ILE A 29 5.95 9.11 12.25
CA ILE A 29 7.28 9.69 12.49
C ILE A 29 7.87 10.20 11.16
N ARG A 30 8.29 11.47 11.16
CA ARG A 30 9.01 12.06 10.02
C ARG A 30 10.44 11.50 9.91
N PRO A 31 11.01 11.48 8.70
CA PRO A 31 10.43 11.91 7.44
C PRO A 31 9.34 10.96 6.93
N TYR A 32 8.29 11.53 6.33
CA TYR A 32 7.18 10.79 5.75
C TYR A 32 7.22 10.85 4.21
N GLY A 33 7.69 11.96 3.64
CA GLY A 33 7.89 12.14 2.21
C GLY A 33 9.15 11.44 1.67
N HIS A 34 9.17 11.16 0.36
CA HIS A 34 10.27 10.45 -0.28
C HIS A 34 11.60 11.23 -0.26
N ALA A 35 11.62 12.52 -0.65
CA ALA A 35 12.87 13.30 -0.68
C ALA A 35 13.51 13.43 0.71
N PRO A 36 12.79 13.83 1.78
CA PRO A 36 13.36 13.82 3.12
C PRO A 36 13.69 12.41 3.61
N GLY A 37 12.99 11.37 3.13
CA GLY A 37 13.32 9.97 3.38
C GLY A 37 14.69 9.59 2.81
N TYR A 38 14.97 9.94 1.54
CA TYR A 38 16.30 9.74 0.94
C TYR A 38 17.40 10.47 1.71
N ALA A 39 17.15 11.72 2.13
CA ALA A 39 18.12 12.47 2.92
C ALA A 39 18.44 11.86 4.29
N ALA A 40 17.50 11.07 4.84
CA ALA A 40 17.65 10.38 6.13
C ALA A 40 18.16 8.93 6.01
N THR A 41 18.32 8.40 4.79
CA THR A 41 18.71 7.01 4.55
C THR A 41 20.16 6.93 4.07
N GLU A 42 21.00 6.17 4.76
CA GLU A 42 22.39 5.98 4.36
C GLU A 42 22.51 5.11 3.09
N GLY A 43 23.52 5.37 2.28
CA GLY A 43 23.85 4.55 1.10
C GLY A 43 23.08 4.90 -0.17
N VAL A 44 22.25 5.93 -0.15
CA VAL A 44 21.51 6.43 -1.31
C VAL A 44 21.51 7.96 -1.34
N GLU A 45 21.54 8.56 -2.52
CA GLU A 45 21.54 10.00 -2.75
C GLU A 45 20.52 10.36 -3.82
N LEU A 46 19.62 11.29 -3.52
CA LEU A 46 18.64 11.82 -4.46
C LEU A 46 19.34 12.85 -5.37
N VAL A 47 19.49 12.52 -6.66
CA VAL A 47 20.24 13.33 -7.62
C VAL A 47 19.37 13.98 -8.69
N ALA A 48 18.18 13.44 -8.98
CA ALA A 48 17.34 13.90 -10.07
C ALA A 48 15.85 13.83 -9.74
N ALA A 49 15.07 14.68 -10.42
CA ALA A 49 13.61 14.63 -10.34
C ALA A 49 12.95 14.94 -11.70
N SER A 50 11.75 14.41 -11.90
CA SER A 50 10.91 14.68 -13.05
C SER A 50 9.47 14.98 -12.64
N ASP A 51 8.89 16.02 -13.27
CA ASP A 51 7.45 16.31 -13.22
C ASP A 51 7.02 17.00 -14.52
N ILE A 52 5.85 16.65 -15.04
CA ILE A 52 5.31 17.24 -16.27
C ILE A 52 5.02 18.74 -16.12
N ASP A 53 4.81 19.21 -14.90
CA ASP A 53 4.61 20.61 -14.53
C ASP A 53 5.97 21.24 -14.16
N ALA A 54 6.50 22.08 -15.05
CA ALA A 54 7.82 22.70 -14.90
C ALA A 54 7.92 23.62 -13.68
N ASP A 55 6.85 24.32 -13.32
CA ASP A 55 6.86 25.25 -12.18
C ASP A 55 6.88 24.48 -10.86
N ARG A 56 6.11 23.39 -10.77
CA ARG A 56 6.14 22.46 -9.63
C ARG A 56 7.50 21.80 -9.50
N LEU A 57 8.06 21.29 -10.60
CA LEU A 57 9.38 20.69 -10.65
C LEU A 57 10.45 21.64 -10.10
N ASN A 58 10.50 22.86 -10.63
CA ASN A 58 11.50 23.85 -10.21
C ASN A 58 11.39 24.21 -8.72
N SER A 59 10.17 24.53 -8.27
CA SER A 59 9.93 24.88 -6.86
C SER A 59 10.29 23.74 -5.92
N TRP A 60 9.96 22.50 -6.32
CA TRP A 60 10.26 21.32 -5.54
C TRP A 60 11.76 21.02 -5.51
N CYS A 61 12.45 21.09 -6.65
CA CYS A 61 13.88 20.87 -6.75
C CYS A 61 14.70 21.93 -5.97
N ASP A 62 14.29 23.19 -6.02
CA ASP A 62 14.90 24.25 -5.21
C ASP A 62 14.79 23.97 -3.71
N ARG A 63 13.63 23.47 -3.28
CA ARG A 63 13.39 23.12 -1.88
C ARG A 63 14.23 21.97 -1.38
N PHE A 64 14.41 20.91 -2.19
CA PHE A 64 15.10 19.68 -1.79
C PHE A 64 16.56 19.61 -2.31
N ASN A 65 17.09 20.70 -2.88
CA ASN A 65 18.45 20.81 -3.43
C ASN A 65 18.75 19.75 -4.50
N VAL A 66 17.80 19.50 -5.42
CA VAL A 66 17.97 18.59 -6.53
C VAL A 66 18.39 19.39 -7.77
N GLU A 67 19.54 19.07 -8.36
CA GLU A 67 20.09 19.84 -9.49
C GLU A 67 19.53 19.37 -10.83
N GLU A 68 19.47 18.06 -11.07
CA GLU A 68 19.04 17.45 -12.32
C GLU A 68 17.52 17.42 -12.44
N ARG A 69 16.96 18.20 -13.38
CA ARG A 69 15.51 18.47 -13.52
C ARG A 69 15.02 18.13 -14.91
N PHE A 70 13.94 17.35 -14.99
CA PHE A 70 13.38 16.90 -16.25
C PHE A 70 11.87 17.06 -16.29
N THR A 71 11.34 17.60 -17.38
CA THR A 71 9.87 17.60 -17.60
C THR A 71 9.38 16.30 -18.24
N ASP A 72 10.30 15.43 -18.62
CA ASP A 72 10.07 14.11 -19.21
C ASP A 72 10.87 13.05 -18.46
N HIS A 73 10.20 12.05 -17.91
CA HIS A 73 10.86 11.00 -17.13
C HIS A 73 11.71 10.06 -17.97
N GLY A 74 11.38 9.89 -19.25
CA GLY A 74 12.21 9.10 -20.18
C GLY A 74 13.59 9.72 -20.36
N GLN A 75 13.67 11.07 -20.51
CA GLN A 75 14.94 11.78 -20.57
C GLN A 75 15.73 11.65 -19.26
N LEU A 76 15.06 11.73 -18.10
CA LEU A 76 15.69 11.49 -16.80
C LEU A 76 16.33 10.10 -16.76
N LEU A 77 15.58 9.06 -17.12
CA LEU A 77 16.05 7.67 -17.08
C LEU A 77 17.23 7.45 -18.01
N GLU A 78 17.21 8.02 -19.21
CA GLU A 78 18.27 7.88 -20.21
C GLU A 78 19.56 8.61 -19.82
N GLN A 79 19.44 9.86 -19.31
CA GLN A 79 20.59 10.74 -19.06
C GLN A 79 21.23 10.49 -17.70
N VAL A 80 20.42 10.32 -16.65
CA VAL A 80 20.90 10.16 -15.26
C VAL A 80 21.27 8.71 -14.95
N LYS A 81 20.52 7.75 -15.51
CA LYS A 81 20.66 6.31 -15.24
C LYS A 81 20.67 6.01 -13.73
N PRO A 82 19.60 6.35 -13.02
CA PRO A 82 19.55 6.15 -11.59
C PRO A 82 19.56 4.66 -11.21
N ASP A 83 20.11 4.33 -10.05
CA ASP A 83 20.04 2.97 -9.48
C ASP A 83 18.66 2.67 -8.89
N VAL A 84 18.05 3.68 -8.27
CA VAL A 84 16.75 3.57 -7.58
C VAL A 84 15.81 4.67 -8.07
N VAL A 85 14.53 4.33 -8.31
CA VAL A 85 13.53 5.32 -8.69
C VAL A 85 12.31 5.22 -7.79
N SER A 86 11.92 6.39 -7.24
CA SER A 86 10.61 6.57 -6.62
C SER A 86 9.58 7.04 -7.64
N VAL A 87 8.44 6.34 -7.76
CA VAL A 87 7.32 6.74 -8.62
C VAL A 87 6.18 7.24 -7.75
N THR A 88 6.04 8.56 -7.66
CA THR A 88 5.09 9.27 -6.78
C THR A 88 3.99 10.02 -7.53
N THR A 89 3.81 9.69 -8.82
CA THR A 89 2.72 10.20 -9.65
C THR A 89 1.35 9.78 -9.10
N PRO A 90 0.24 10.47 -9.43
CA PRO A 90 -1.11 10.00 -9.14
C PRO A 90 -1.36 8.60 -9.70
N ALA A 91 -2.23 7.82 -9.05
CA ALA A 91 -2.45 6.40 -9.40
C ALA A 91 -2.85 6.20 -10.87
N HIS A 92 -3.71 7.09 -11.41
CA HIS A 92 -4.18 7.02 -12.81
C HIS A 92 -3.08 7.33 -13.84
N ALA A 93 -2.01 8.01 -13.43
CA ALA A 93 -0.89 8.38 -14.31
C ALA A 93 0.38 7.56 -14.04
N ARG A 94 0.32 6.55 -13.15
CA ARG A 94 1.50 5.84 -12.65
C ARG A 94 1.97 4.69 -13.54
N ALA A 95 1.06 4.01 -14.20
CA ALA A 95 1.37 2.76 -14.89
C ALA A 95 2.46 2.90 -15.97
N ASN A 96 2.36 3.92 -16.83
CA ASN A 96 3.35 4.13 -17.87
C ASN A 96 4.74 4.48 -17.31
N PRO A 97 4.91 5.51 -16.43
CA PRO A 97 6.21 5.79 -15.83
C PRO A 97 6.80 4.59 -15.09
N LEU A 98 5.97 3.78 -14.42
CA LEU A 98 6.47 2.62 -13.68
C LEU A 98 7.00 1.53 -14.61
N VAL A 99 6.33 1.25 -15.74
CA VAL A 99 6.82 0.31 -16.76
C VAL A 99 8.11 0.83 -17.41
N ASP A 100 8.17 2.12 -17.76
CA ASP A 100 9.38 2.73 -18.34
C ASP A 100 10.57 2.65 -17.37
N VAL A 101 10.33 2.84 -16.06
CA VAL A 101 11.34 2.65 -15.01
C VAL A 101 11.85 1.21 -14.98
N VAL A 102 10.95 0.23 -15.04
CA VAL A 102 11.33 -1.20 -15.10
C VAL A 102 12.18 -1.49 -16.34
N GLU A 103 11.78 -0.96 -17.50
CA GLU A 103 12.47 -1.18 -18.78
C GLU A 103 13.84 -0.51 -18.84
N SER A 104 14.03 0.61 -18.12
CA SER A 104 15.32 1.32 -18.07
C SER A 104 16.41 0.55 -17.34
N GLY A 105 16.07 -0.51 -16.60
CA GLY A 105 17.02 -1.39 -15.93
C GLY A 105 17.56 -0.83 -14.61
N VAL A 106 16.75 -0.07 -13.87
CA VAL A 106 17.04 0.34 -12.49
C VAL A 106 17.21 -0.88 -11.57
N ARG A 107 17.92 -0.71 -10.48
CA ARG A 107 18.20 -1.77 -9.52
C ARG A 107 17.11 -1.95 -8.45
N GLY A 108 16.26 -0.92 -8.27
CA GLY A 108 15.17 -0.97 -7.32
C GLY A 108 14.13 0.11 -7.53
N ILE A 109 12.90 -0.16 -7.12
CA ILE A 109 11.75 0.72 -7.31
C ILE A 109 11.02 0.94 -5.99
N TYR A 110 10.74 2.21 -5.67
CA TYR A 110 9.79 2.59 -4.63
C TYR A 110 8.55 3.20 -5.30
N THR A 111 7.41 2.55 -5.20
CA THR A 111 6.17 3.04 -5.79
C THR A 111 5.14 3.41 -4.73
N GLU A 112 4.36 4.47 -5.01
CA GLU A 112 3.26 4.90 -4.17
C GLU A 112 2.00 4.04 -4.38
N LYS A 113 1.12 4.09 -3.38
CA LYS A 113 -0.21 3.48 -3.40
C LYS A 113 -1.25 4.48 -3.98
N ALA A 114 -2.39 4.06 -4.50
CA ALA A 114 -2.61 2.74 -5.06
C ALA A 114 -1.72 2.54 -6.27
N LEU A 115 -1.34 1.28 -6.58
CA LEU A 115 -0.37 1.02 -7.66
C LEU A 115 -0.84 1.55 -9.01
N CYS A 116 -2.11 1.33 -9.32
CA CYS A 116 -2.77 1.73 -10.57
C CYS A 116 -4.29 1.80 -10.36
N THR A 117 -5.01 2.21 -11.40
CA THR A 117 -6.47 2.38 -11.37
C THR A 117 -7.21 1.42 -12.31
N SER A 118 -6.50 0.53 -13.00
CA SER A 118 -7.12 -0.51 -13.82
C SER A 118 -6.45 -1.87 -13.66
N GLN A 119 -7.21 -2.93 -13.84
CA GLN A 119 -6.71 -4.29 -13.84
C GLN A 119 -5.71 -4.56 -14.96
N LEU A 120 -5.94 -3.98 -16.14
CA LEU A 120 -5.03 -4.12 -17.28
C LEU A 120 -3.65 -3.51 -16.95
N ASP A 121 -3.63 -2.36 -16.29
CA ASP A 121 -2.38 -1.75 -15.84
C ASP A 121 -1.70 -2.56 -14.75
N LEU A 122 -2.47 -3.17 -13.83
CA LEU A 122 -1.92 -4.10 -12.85
C LEU A 122 -1.19 -5.26 -13.54
N ASP A 123 -1.82 -5.89 -14.52
CA ASP A 123 -1.21 -7.01 -15.27
C ASP A 123 0.05 -6.58 -16.03
N ARG A 124 0.04 -5.40 -16.65
CA ARG A 124 1.21 -4.82 -17.34
C ARG A 124 2.38 -4.61 -16.37
N ILE A 125 2.12 -3.96 -15.25
CA ILE A 125 3.16 -3.68 -14.23
C ILE A 125 3.72 -4.99 -13.66
N VAL A 126 2.84 -5.91 -13.26
CA VAL A 126 3.24 -7.22 -12.71
C VAL A 126 4.09 -8.00 -13.71
N SER A 127 3.68 -8.03 -14.98
CA SER A 127 4.44 -8.70 -16.04
C SER A 127 5.81 -8.08 -16.25
N ALA A 128 5.88 -6.75 -16.31
CA ALA A 128 7.14 -6.03 -16.49
C ALA A 128 8.11 -6.28 -15.32
N VAL A 129 7.67 -6.08 -14.07
CA VAL A 129 8.52 -6.25 -12.88
C VAL A 129 9.02 -7.70 -12.76
N ARG A 130 8.14 -8.70 -12.97
CA ARG A 130 8.54 -10.12 -12.94
C ARG A 130 9.57 -10.47 -14.00
N SER A 131 9.44 -9.92 -15.21
CA SER A 131 10.37 -10.22 -16.31
C SER A 131 11.80 -9.74 -16.05
N ARG A 132 11.98 -8.79 -15.14
CA ARG A 132 13.28 -8.19 -14.80
C ARG A 132 13.78 -8.54 -13.41
N GLU A 133 12.94 -9.18 -12.58
CA GLU A 133 13.25 -9.56 -11.19
C GLU A 133 13.74 -8.37 -10.33
N ILE A 134 13.24 -7.15 -10.63
CA ILE A 134 13.64 -5.93 -9.92
C ILE A 134 12.94 -5.88 -8.55
N PRO A 135 13.69 -5.68 -7.44
CA PRO A 135 13.09 -5.44 -6.14
C PRO A 135 12.23 -4.17 -6.17
N ILE A 136 11.01 -4.31 -5.68
CA ILE A 136 10.04 -3.23 -5.56
C ILE A 136 9.53 -3.14 -4.13
N VAL A 137 9.31 -1.91 -3.64
CA VAL A 137 8.63 -1.61 -2.39
C VAL A 137 7.44 -0.70 -2.64
N TYR A 138 6.47 -0.78 -1.76
CA TYR A 138 5.16 -0.13 -1.90
C TYR A 138 4.87 0.82 -0.74
N GLY A 139 4.29 1.99 -1.04
CA GLY A 139 3.99 3.04 -0.07
C GLY A 139 2.89 2.72 0.95
N ALA A 140 2.53 1.44 1.13
CA ALA A 140 1.68 0.98 2.22
C ALA A 140 2.52 0.83 3.50
N MET A 141 2.79 1.95 4.19
CA MET A 141 3.81 2.05 5.24
C MET A 141 3.55 1.22 6.49
N ARG A 142 2.29 0.80 6.76
CA ARG A 142 1.91 0.20 8.06
C ARG A 142 2.71 -1.04 8.40
N ARG A 143 3.02 -1.90 7.42
CA ARG A 143 3.90 -3.06 7.64
C ARG A 143 5.34 -2.72 8.02
N TYR A 144 5.72 -1.43 7.95
CA TYR A 144 7.03 -0.90 8.35
C TYR A 144 6.96 -0.05 9.62
N TRP A 145 5.76 0.19 10.17
CA TRP A 145 5.60 0.86 11.44
C TRP A 145 5.89 -0.09 12.60
N THR A 146 6.64 0.37 13.55
CA THR A 146 7.11 -0.46 14.66
C THR A 146 5.97 -1.03 15.51
N GLY A 147 4.84 -0.32 15.63
CA GLY A 147 3.64 -0.83 16.29
C GLY A 147 3.09 -2.08 15.59
N PHE A 148 3.01 -2.09 14.25
CA PHE A 148 2.60 -3.27 13.48
C PHE A 148 3.65 -4.38 13.49
N GLU A 149 4.95 -4.05 13.44
CA GLU A 149 6.03 -5.03 13.60
C GLU A 149 5.95 -5.73 14.96
N THR A 150 5.68 -4.96 16.03
CA THR A 150 5.50 -5.49 17.38
C THR A 150 4.24 -6.38 17.46
N ALA A 151 3.13 -5.95 16.84
CA ALA A 151 1.90 -6.75 16.79
C ALA A 151 2.11 -8.07 16.03
N ARG A 152 2.82 -8.06 14.92
CA ARG A 152 3.16 -9.27 14.19
C ARG A 152 4.03 -10.20 15.03
N ALA A 153 5.08 -9.70 15.66
CA ALA A 153 5.94 -10.49 16.54
C ALA A 153 5.17 -11.08 17.75
N PHE A 154 4.20 -10.32 18.29
CA PHE A 154 3.32 -10.81 19.36
C PHE A 154 2.43 -11.98 18.91
N LEU A 155 1.87 -11.89 17.71
CA LEU A 155 1.06 -12.98 17.12
C LEU A 155 1.93 -14.22 16.84
N ASP A 156 3.14 -14.02 16.28
CA ASP A 156 4.09 -15.10 15.96
C ASP A 156 4.60 -15.82 17.23
N ALA A 157 4.64 -15.13 18.37
CA ALA A 157 4.96 -15.73 19.66
C ALA A 157 3.88 -16.73 20.16
N GLY A 158 2.71 -16.76 19.51
CA GLY A 158 1.66 -17.76 19.74
C GLY A 158 0.86 -17.59 21.04
N HIS A 159 0.96 -16.44 21.71
CA HIS A 159 0.25 -16.21 22.98
C HIS A 159 -1.28 -16.32 22.90
N LEU A 160 -1.85 -16.14 21.69
CA LEU A 160 -3.28 -16.21 21.41
C LEU A 160 -3.68 -17.45 20.58
N GLY A 161 -2.74 -18.34 20.26
CA GLY A 161 -2.94 -19.38 19.25
C GLY A 161 -2.86 -18.83 17.83
N ALA A 162 -3.22 -19.65 16.83
CA ALA A 162 -3.14 -19.24 15.43
C ALA A 162 -4.19 -18.16 15.08
N PRO A 163 -3.83 -17.16 14.26
CA PRO A 163 -4.82 -16.25 13.69
C PRO A 163 -5.88 -16.99 12.88
N GLN A 164 -7.12 -16.53 12.93
CA GLN A 164 -8.28 -17.09 12.21
C GLN A 164 -8.98 -16.08 11.32
N ALA A 165 -8.99 -14.81 11.73
CA ALA A 165 -9.63 -13.75 10.97
C ALA A 165 -9.06 -12.37 11.31
N ALA A 166 -9.23 -11.43 10.39
CA ALA A 166 -9.08 -10.01 10.65
C ALA A 166 -10.40 -9.28 10.40
N LEU A 167 -10.72 -8.33 11.29
CA LEU A 167 -11.75 -7.31 11.08
C LEU A 167 -11.04 -5.98 10.93
N ILE A 168 -11.37 -5.26 9.87
CA ILE A 168 -10.81 -3.93 9.61
C ILE A 168 -11.91 -2.94 9.28
N GLY A 169 -11.65 -1.68 9.53
CA GLY A 169 -12.57 -0.62 9.17
C GLY A 169 -11.91 0.73 9.04
N ALA A 170 -12.53 1.56 8.24
CA ALA A 170 -12.19 2.97 8.07
C ALA A 170 -13.45 3.69 7.59
N ALA A 171 -14.35 4.02 8.53
CA ALA A 171 -15.64 4.63 8.22
C ALA A 171 -15.50 5.83 7.27
N GLY A 172 -16.24 5.79 6.16
CA GLY A 172 -16.19 6.80 5.11
C GLY A 172 -14.89 6.83 4.28
N GLY A 173 -13.95 5.91 4.52
CA GLY A 173 -12.73 5.80 3.75
C GLY A 173 -12.95 5.12 2.40
N SER A 174 -12.32 5.66 1.35
CA SER A 174 -12.38 5.07 0.00
C SER A 174 -11.53 3.80 -0.12
N ALA A 175 -11.89 2.94 -1.07
CA ALA A 175 -11.29 1.64 -1.26
C ALA A 175 -9.80 1.73 -1.64
N PHE A 176 -9.48 2.46 -2.69
CA PHE A 176 -8.11 2.53 -3.23
C PHE A 176 -7.23 3.49 -2.43
N HIS A 177 -7.77 4.63 -1.96
CA HIS A 177 -6.97 5.59 -1.21
C HIS A 177 -6.77 5.16 0.25
N THR A 178 -7.82 4.75 0.96
CA THR A 178 -7.77 4.49 2.41
C THR A 178 -7.61 3.01 2.74
N HIS A 179 -8.51 2.16 2.20
CA HIS A 179 -8.54 0.75 2.56
C HIS A 179 -7.35 -0.03 2.01
N SER A 180 -6.67 0.43 0.94
CA SER A 180 -5.41 -0.16 0.48
C SER A 180 -4.36 -0.26 1.60
N HIS A 181 -4.30 0.70 2.49
CA HIS A 181 -3.40 0.70 3.63
C HIS A 181 -3.76 -0.33 4.70
N ILE A 182 -5.05 -0.40 5.09
CA ILE A 182 -5.46 -1.26 6.21
C ILE A 182 -5.61 -2.72 5.77
N ILE A 183 -5.95 -2.97 4.50
CA ILE A 183 -5.95 -4.31 3.90
C ILE A 183 -4.50 -4.85 3.90
N ASP A 184 -3.52 -4.06 3.46
CA ASP A 184 -2.11 -4.43 3.50
C ASP A 184 -1.62 -4.74 4.92
N ALA A 185 -2.02 -3.91 5.90
CA ALA A 185 -1.69 -4.15 7.30
C ALA A 185 -2.32 -5.44 7.85
N ALA A 186 -3.58 -5.72 7.49
CA ALA A 186 -4.26 -6.95 7.88
C ALA A 186 -3.57 -8.19 7.29
N PHE A 187 -3.20 -8.13 6.01
CA PHE A 187 -2.43 -9.20 5.36
C PHE A 187 -1.10 -9.42 6.07
N TYR A 188 -0.35 -8.37 6.37
CA TYR A 188 0.88 -8.46 7.12
C TYR A 188 0.69 -9.16 8.47
N LEU A 189 -0.34 -8.79 9.25
CA LEU A 189 -0.62 -9.41 10.54
C LEU A 189 -1.10 -10.87 10.43
N LEU A 190 -1.77 -11.23 9.33
CA LEU A 190 -2.20 -12.60 9.06
C LEU A 190 -1.11 -13.50 8.44
N GLY A 191 0.05 -12.94 8.04
CA GLY A 191 1.15 -13.69 7.43
C GLY A 191 1.13 -13.72 5.91
N ASP A 192 0.55 -12.70 5.31
CA ASP A 192 0.45 -12.53 3.85
C ASP A 192 -0.21 -13.72 3.12
N PRO A 193 -1.42 -14.16 3.54
CA PRO A 193 -2.12 -15.28 2.94
C PRO A 193 -2.53 -14.99 1.49
N GLU A 194 -2.83 -16.04 0.70
CA GLU A 194 -3.38 -15.87 -0.65
C GLU A 194 -4.89 -15.61 -0.58
N PRO A 195 -5.41 -14.58 -1.25
CA PRO A 195 -6.84 -14.34 -1.35
C PRO A 195 -7.48 -15.30 -2.35
N LEU A 196 -8.61 -15.89 -1.96
CA LEU A 196 -9.32 -16.90 -2.76
C LEU A 196 -10.60 -16.35 -3.39
N ALA A 197 -11.33 -15.50 -2.67
CA ALA A 197 -12.56 -14.91 -3.18
C ALA A 197 -12.94 -13.64 -2.40
N VAL A 198 -13.76 -12.79 -3.03
CA VAL A 198 -14.24 -11.52 -2.47
C VAL A 198 -15.74 -11.37 -2.70
N GLN A 199 -16.45 -10.88 -1.67
CA GLN A 199 -17.80 -10.31 -1.78
C GLN A 199 -17.81 -8.92 -1.16
N ALA A 200 -18.46 -7.94 -1.82
CA ALA A 200 -18.48 -6.57 -1.32
C ALA A 200 -19.76 -5.82 -1.68
N THR A 201 -20.06 -4.84 -0.83
CA THR A 201 -21.02 -3.76 -1.08
C THR A 201 -20.29 -2.45 -0.90
N LEU A 202 -20.33 -1.60 -1.92
CA LEU A 202 -19.69 -0.30 -1.97
C LEU A 202 -20.75 0.81 -2.05
N THR A 203 -20.34 2.06 -1.83
CA THR A 203 -21.17 3.25 -1.99
C THR A 203 -20.34 4.40 -2.54
N GLY A 204 -21.01 5.43 -3.07
CA GLY A 204 -20.32 6.57 -3.67
C GLY A 204 -19.69 6.27 -5.03
N CYS A 205 -20.24 5.30 -5.73
CA CYS A 205 -19.79 4.88 -7.05
C CYS A 205 -20.71 5.47 -8.14
N GLY A 206 -20.53 6.72 -8.62
CA GLY A 206 -21.01 7.33 -9.84
C GLY A 206 -22.44 7.88 -9.94
N GLU A 207 -22.96 8.09 -11.18
CA GLU A 207 -24.11 8.97 -11.52
C GLU A 207 -25.48 8.56 -10.94
N ASP A 208 -25.72 7.29 -10.79
CA ASP A 208 -26.87 6.82 -10.00
C ASP A 208 -26.34 6.51 -8.62
N GLU A 209 -26.63 6.83 -7.53
CA GLU A 209 -26.06 6.47 -6.20
C GLU A 209 -24.94 5.38 -6.17
N LEU A 210 -24.70 4.72 -7.31
CA LEU A 210 -23.77 3.63 -7.56
C LEU A 210 -22.68 3.93 -8.60
N GLY A 211 -22.83 4.96 -9.44
CA GLY A 211 -21.86 5.50 -10.41
C GLY A 211 -21.06 4.55 -11.25
N ILE A 212 -21.74 3.56 -11.72
CA ILE A 212 -21.15 2.59 -12.61
C ILE A 212 -21.27 3.11 -14.04
N VAL A 213 -20.13 3.40 -14.66
CA VAL A 213 -20.05 3.64 -16.09
C VAL A 213 -19.67 2.32 -16.75
N HIS A 214 -20.57 1.75 -17.54
CA HIS A 214 -20.23 0.61 -18.41
C HIS A 214 -19.38 1.11 -19.57
N SER A 215 -18.19 0.54 -19.75
CA SER A 215 -17.39 0.80 -20.96
C SER A 215 -17.98 0.06 -22.17
N GLU A 216 -17.74 0.60 -23.39
CA GLU A 216 -18.21 0.00 -24.65
C GLU A 216 -17.66 -1.43 -24.90
N ASP A 217 -16.62 -1.85 -24.15
CA ASP A 217 -15.93 -3.14 -24.30
C ASP A 217 -16.27 -4.16 -23.19
N ASP A 218 -17.50 -4.19 -22.68
CA ASP A 218 -17.96 -5.06 -21.58
C ASP A 218 -17.19 -4.87 -20.26
N GLY A 219 -16.40 -3.79 -20.12
CA GLY A 219 -15.68 -3.44 -18.90
C GLY A 219 -16.55 -2.65 -17.91
N VAL A 220 -16.08 -2.59 -16.66
CA VAL A 220 -16.69 -1.79 -15.59
C VAL A 220 -15.74 -0.66 -15.23
N ALA A 221 -16.16 0.56 -15.49
CA ALA A 221 -15.49 1.76 -15.02
C ALA A 221 -16.31 2.38 -13.88
N VAL A 222 -15.64 2.74 -12.80
CA VAL A 222 -16.23 3.49 -11.68
C VAL A 222 -15.58 4.88 -11.68
N ASP A 223 -16.39 5.93 -11.72
CA ASP A 223 -15.94 7.32 -11.91
C ASP A 223 -15.38 7.99 -10.67
N THR A 224 -15.48 7.32 -9.51
CA THR A 224 -14.93 7.78 -8.23
C THR A 224 -14.26 6.65 -7.49
N ASP A 225 -13.45 6.96 -6.47
CA ASP A 225 -12.92 5.95 -5.53
C ASP A 225 -14.00 5.61 -4.49
N PRO A 226 -14.65 4.43 -4.58
CA PRO A 226 -15.82 4.12 -3.77
C PRO A 226 -15.48 3.86 -2.31
N ALA A 227 -16.42 4.14 -1.40
CA ALA A 227 -16.31 3.74 -0.01
C ALA A 227 -16.79 2.29 0.19
N ILE A 228 -16.14 1.55 1.08
CA ILE A 228 -16.51 0.18 1.42
C ILE A 228 -17.55 0.21 2.55
N VAL A 229 -18.78 -0.25 2.25
CA VAL A 229 -19.82 -0.46 3.28
C VAL A 229 -19.55 -1.78 3.99
N HIS A 230 -19.32 -2.83 3.22
CA HIS A 230 -19.00 -4.15 3.74
C HIS A 230 -18.23 -4.94 2.68
N ALA A 231 -17.21 -5.66 3.12
CA ALA A 231 -16.56 -6.65 2.27
C ALA A 231 -16.10 -7.87 3.09
N HIS A 232 -16.13 -9.02 2.44
CA HIS A 232 -15.63 -10.28 2.96
C HIS A 232 -14.64 -10.88 1.97
N VAL A 233 -13.45 -11.24 2.46
CA VAL A 233 -12.38 -11.86 1.69
C VAL A 233 -12.10 -13.23 2.29
N GLU A 234 -12.27 -14.26 1.48
CA GLU A 234 -11.82 -15.61 1.80
C GLU A 234 -10.34 -15.73 1.49
N LEU A 235 -9.59 -16.28 2.41
CA LEU A 235 -8.14 -16.44 2.30
C LEU A 235 -7.78 -17.92 2.42
N ASP A 236 -6.59 -18.29 1.97
CA ASP A 236 -6.10 -19.64 2.19
C ASP A 236 -5.96 -19.96 3.70
N ASN A 237 -5.69 -21.23 4.02
CA ASN A 237 -5.58 -21.72 5.39
C ASN A 237 -6.84 -21.43 6.27
N ASN A 238 -8.03 -21.30 5.66
CA ASN A 238 -9.29 -20.96 6.30
C ASN A 238 -9.29 -19.58 7.01
N LEU A 239 -8.38 -18.70 6.65
CA LEU A 239 -8.36 -17.33 7.14
C LEU A 239 -9.45 -16.48 6.46
N ARG A 240 -9.86 -15.42 7.11
CA ARG A 240 -10.89 -14.50 6.62
C ARG A 240 -10.53 -13.06 6.94
N LEU A 241 -10.84 -12.17 6.02
CA LEU A 241 -10.79 -10.73 6.26
C LEU A 241 -12.18 -10.14 6.06
N THR A 242 -12.63 -9.34 7.01
CA THR A 242 -13.90 -8.61 6.91
C THR A 242 -13.62 -7.11 7.03
N CYS A 243 -14.08 -6.34 6.06
CA CYS A 243 -14.11 -4.89 6.10
C CYS A 243 -15.50 -4.43 6.52
N THR A 244 -15.58 -3.47 7.43
CA THR A 244 -16.86 -2.92 7.92
C THR A 244 -16.67 -1.48 8.39
N ASP A 245 -17.77 -0.80 8.66
CA ASP A 245 -17.80 0.57 9.15
C ASP A 245 -17.37 0.64 10.63
N LEU A 246 -16.07 0.53 10.90
CA LEU A 246 -15.51 0.83 12.22
C LEU A 246 -15.05 2.29 12.26
N PRO A 247 -15.19 3.00 13.37
CA PRO A 247 -14.63 4.33 13.52
C PRO A 247 -13.11 4.24 13.45
N SER A 248 -12.48 5.16 12.69
CA SER A 248 -11.03 5.18 12.52
C SER A 248 -10.47 3.96 11.75
N LEU A 249 -9.16 3.94 11.53
CA LEU A 249 -8.44 2.80 10.96
C LEU A 249 -8.15 1.76 12.05
N ASP A 250 -9.20 1.07 12.49
CA ASP A 250 -9.09 0.03 13.52
C ASP A 250 -8.87 -1.33 12.87
N ILE A 251 -8.10 -2.18 13.55
CA ILE A 251 -7.85 -3.56 13.14
C ILE A 251 -8.00 -4.51 14.32
N GLU A 252 -8.71 -5.61 14.13
CA GLU A 252 -8.81 -6.67 15.13
C GLU A 252 -8.39 -8.01 14.50
N ILE A 253 -7.42 -8.67 15.09
CA ILE A 253 -7.00 -10.03 14.72
C ILE A 253 -7.61 -11.01 15.72
N VAL A 254 -8.49 -11.84 15.21
CA VAL A 254 -9.12 -12.93 15.97
C VAL A 254 -8.24 -14.17 15.86
N CYS A 255 -7.87 -14.71 17.00
CA CYS A 255 -7.04 -15.93 17.12
C CYS A 255 -7.86 -17.05 17.82
N GLU A 256 -7.32 -18.28 17.84
CA GLU A 256 -7.95 -19.44 18.49
C GLU A 256 -8.32 -19.19 19.95
N ASN A 257 -7.48 -18.47 20.70
CA ASN A 257 -7.60 -18.29 22.14
C ASN A 257 -7.65 -16.81 22.56
N GLY A 258 -7.92 -15.89 21.64
CA GLY A 258 -7.97 -14.46 22.02
C GLY A 258 -8.08 -13.53 20.85
N VAL A 259 -7.94 -12.24 21.15
CA VAL A 259 -7.99 -11.16 20.17
C VAL A 259 -6.89 -10.15 20.45
N LEU A 260 -6.30 -9.62 19.37
CA LEU A 260 -5.43 -8.46 19.38
C LEU A 260 -6.14 -7.35 18.61
N ARG A 261 -6.35 -6.19 19.25
CA ARG A 261 -7.00 -5.04 18.60
C ARG A 261 -6.09 -3.83 18.62
N GLY A 262 -5.84 -3.27 17.44
CA GLY A 262 -5.24 -1.97 17.22
C GLY A 262 -6.29 -0.90 17.02
N TYR A 263 -6.18 0.21 17.72
CA TYR A 263 -7.08 1.36 17.67
C TYR A 263 -6.40 2.54 16.99
N GLY A 264 -7.18 3.34 16.26
CA GLY A 264 -6.76 4.61 15.73
C GLY A 264 -5.47 4.50 14.93
N ASP A 265 -5.46 3.68 13.90
CA ASP A 265 -4.28 3.40 13.06
C ASP A 265 -3.08 2.90 13.87
N SER A 266 -3.34 1.99 14.82
CA SER A 266 -2.33 1.39 15.72
C SER A 266 -1.68 2.35 16.72
N SER A 267 -2.33 3.45 17.06
CA SER A 267 -1.87 4.33 18.14
C SER A 267 -1.83 3.63 19.50
N ARG A 268 -2.63 2.58 19.65
CA ARG A 268 -2.69 1.76 20.87
C ARG A 268 -3.16 0.35 20.54
N TYR A 269 -2.64 -0.65 21.26
CA TYR A 269 -3.10 -2.03 21.21
C TYR A 269 -3.77 -2.48 22.51
N ALA A 270 -4.77 -3.37 22.37
CA ALA A 270 -5.35 -4.13 23.46
C ALA A 270 -5.36 -5.62 23.10
N VAL A 271 -5.01 -6.44 24.08
CA VAL A 271 -4.96 -7.90 23.89
C VAL A 271 -5.81 -8.56 24.96
N MET A 272 -6.71 -9.44 24.53
CA MET A 272 -7.55 -10.24 25.41
C MET A 272 -7.35 -11.71 25.08
N ARG A 273 -7.05 -12.52 26.08
CA ARG A 273 -6.92 -13.98 25.95
C ARG A 273 -8.06 -14.68 26.69
N ARG A 274 -8.57 -15.73 26.11
CA ARG A 274 -9.55 -16.63 26.75
C ARG A 274 -8.80 -17.73 27.50
N ASN A 275 -9.04 -17.83 28.80
CA ASN A 275 -8.42 -18.87 29.63
C ASN A 275 -9.20 -20.22 29.52
N ALA A 276 -8.70 -21.24 30.21
CA ALA A 276 -9.31 -22.59 30.20
C ALA A 276 -10.73 -22.65 30.80
N ARG A 277 -11.17 -21.62 31.52
CA ARG A 277 -12.54 -21.49 32.07
C ARG A 277 -13.46 -20.67 31.18
N TYR A 278 -13.00 -20.29 29.98
CA TYR A 278 -13.68 -19.39 29.06
C TYR A 278 -13.82 -17.95 29.53
N ASP A 279 -13.13 -17.55 30.61
CA ASP A 279 -13.06 -16.14 31.03
C ASP A 279 -12.02 -15.37 30.19
N TRP A 280 -12.28 -14.09 29.99
CA TRP A 280 -11.38 -13.20 29.28
C TRP A 280 -10.45 -12.48 30.23
N GLU A 281 -9.15 -12.55 29.96
CA GLU A 281 -8.11 -11.85 30.70
C GLU A 281 -7.29 -10.93 29.79
N PRO A 282 -6.98 -9.70 30.21
CA PRO A 282 -6.09 -8.84 29.45
C PRO A 282 -4.65 -9.35 29.51
N LEU A 283 -3.94 -9.29 28.38
CA LEU A 283 -2.51 -9.51 28.34
C LEU A 283 -1.80 -8.18 28.10
N PRO A 284 -0.61 -7.96 28.71
CA PRO A 284 0.20 -6.81 28.39
C PRO A 284 0.68 -6.89 26.95
N PHE A 285 0.56 -5.77 26.23
CA PHE A 285 1.16 -5.60 24.93
C PHE A 285 2.55 -4.95 25.09
N PRO A 286 3.58 -5.39 24.36
CA PRO A 286 4.92 -4.80 24.49
C PRO A 286 4.94 -3.33 24.09
N ASP A 287 5.75 -2.54 24.79
CA ASP A 287 6.06 -1.17 24.37
C ASP A 287 6.89 -1.18 23.08
N TRP A 288 6.72 -0.16 22.25
CA TRP A 288 7.51 0.03 21.05
C TRP A 288 7.99 1.46 20.91
N GLN A 289 9.09 1.63 20.20
CA GLN A 289 9.61 2.94 19.83
C GLN A 289 9.38 3.16 18.34
N ALA A 290 8.58 4.16 18.00
CA ALA A 290 8.26 4.46 16.62
C ALA A 290 9.48 4.98 15.84
N ARG A 291 9.53 4.66 14.55
CA ARG A 291 10.50 5.15 13.58
C ARG A 291 9.82 5.52 12.27
N SER A 292 10.49 6.30 11.42
CA SER A 292 9.98 6.64 10.10
C SER A 292 9.72 5.39 9.26
N GLY A 293 8.47 5.20 8.83
CA GLY A 293 8.08 4.15 7.91
C GLY A 293 8.73 4.32 6.53
N THR A 294 8.87 5.56 6.06
CA THR A 294 9.53 5.88 4.78
C THR A 294 11.00 5.47 4.78
N VAL A 295 11.74 5.79 5.85
CA VAL A 295 13.14 5.33 5.99
C VAL A 295 13.21 3.81 6.03
N ALA A 296 12.33 3.17 6.81
CA ALA A 296 12.30 1.70 6.90
C ALA A 296 11.98 1.00 5.55
N ILE A 297 11.10 1.59 4.72
CA ILE A 297 10.84 1.13 3.36
C ILE A 297 12.10 1.26 2.48
N MET A 298 12.80 2.39 2.54
CA MET A 298 14.02 2.61 1.77
C MET A 298 15.13 1.66 2.19
N GLU A 299 15.34 1.47 3.49
CA GLU A 299 16.31 0.50 4.03
C GLU A 299 15.99 -0.93 3.54
N ASP A 300 14.72 -1.33 3.51
CA ASP A 300 14.30 -2.64 3.01
C ASP A 300 14.60 -2.80 1.51
N LEU A 301 14.37 -1.75 0.71
CA LEU A 301 14.71 -1.74 -0.71
C LEU A 301 16.23 -1.85 -0.94
N LEU A 302 17.01 -1.04 -0.21
CA LEU A 302 18.48 -1.07 -0.31
C LEU A 302 19.05 -2.42 0.11
N ARG A 303 18.51 -3.04 1.16
CA ARG A 303 18.85 -4.40 1.58
C ARG A 303 18.55 -5.41 0.47
N ALA A 304 17.36 -5.34 -0.14
CA ALA A 304 16.98 -6.23 -1.24
C ALA A 304 17.91 -6.08 -2.45
N ILE A 305 18.31 -4.85 -2.79
CA ILE A 305 19.27 -4.59 -3.88
C ILE A 305 20.66 -5.17 -3.57
N HIS A 306 21.08 -5.12 -2.30
CA HIS A 306 22.40 -5.58 -1.87
C HIS A 306 22.48 -7.09 -1.72
N ASP A 307 21.48 -7.69 -1.05
CA ASP A 307 21.51 -9.09 -0.60
C ASP A 307 20.72 -10.03 -1.53
N GLY A 308 19.92 -9.49 -2.46
CA GLY A 308 19.01 -10.28 -3.29
C GLY A 308 17.82 -10.89 -2.53
N THR A 309 17.56 -10.45 -1.31
CA THR A 309 16.44 -10.94 -0.50
C THR A 309 15.13 -10.21 -0.86
N PRO A 310 13.97 -10.87 -0.80
CA PRO A 310 12.69 -10.23 -1.08
C PRO A 310 12.42 -9.04 -0.15
N THR A 311 11.74 -8.02 -0.68
CA THR A 311 11.21 -6.90 0.11
C THR A 311 9.94 -7.30 0.86
N ARG A 312 9.67 -6.65 1.99
CA ARG A 312 8.47 -6.93 2.80
C ARG A 312 7.15 -6.52 2.11
N SER A 313 7.18 -5.50 1.25
CA SER A 313 6.04 -5.04 0.45
C SER A 313 6.25 -5.29 -1.03
N GLY A 314 6.79 -6.45 -1.38
CA GLY A 314 7.15 -6.80 -2.75
C GLY A 314 5.95 -7.02 -3.67
N LEU A 315 6.25 -7.31 -4.94
CA LEU A 315 5.29 -7.37 -6.02
C LEU A 315 4.07 -8.26 -5.74
N ASP A 316 4.26 -9.44 -5.12
CA ASP A 316 3.14 -10.35 -4.86
C ASP A 316 2.19 -9.81 -3.78
N VAL A 317 2.72 -9.12 -2.77
CA VAL A 317 1.92 -8.40 -1.76
C VAL A 317 1.08 -7.30 -2.42
N ILE A 318 1.72 -6.49 -3.28
CA ILE A 318 1.06 -5.41 -4.03
C ILE A 318 -0.07 -5.98 -4.90
N ARG A 319 0.23 -7.03 -5.68
CA ARG A 319 -0.73 -7.68 -6.58
C ARG A 319 -1.97 -8.17 -5.82
N ARG A 320 -1.78 -8.91 -4.71
CA ARG A 320 -2.89 -9.42 -3.89
C ARG A 320 -3.79 -8.29 -3.39
N GLY A 321 -3.21 -7.22 -2.84
CA GLY A 321 -3.96 -6.07 -2.35
C GLY A 321 -4.77 -5.40 -3.46
N MET A 322 -4.17 -5.17 -4.62
CA MET A 322 -4.83 -4.56 -5.76
C MET A 322 -5.94 -5.45 -6.35
N GLU A 323 -5.70 -6.77 -6.49
CA GLU A 323 -6.72 -7.70 -6.98
C GLU A 323 -7.95 -7.75 -6.06
N ILE A 324 -7.77 -7.69 -4.74
CA ILE A 324 -8.88 -7.61 -3.80
C ILE A 324 -9.72 -6.35 -4.04
N LEU A 325 -9.08 -5.19 -4.20
CA LEU A 325 -9.79 -3.93 -4.44
C LEU A 325 -10.58 -3.95 -5.75
N PHE A 326 -10.02 -4.46 -6.84
CA PHE A 326 -10.75 -4.64 -8.08
C PHE A 326 -11.86 -5.67 -7.97
N ALA A 327 -11.66 -6.77 -7.25
CA ALA A 327 -12.68 -7.77 -7.01
C ALA A 327 -13.85 -7.24 -6.14
N MET A 328 -13.60 -6.31 -5.21
CA MET A 328 -14.66 -5.62 -4.46
C MET A 328 -15.57 -4.82 -5.41
N VAL A 329 -14.97 -4.09 -6.37
CA VAL A 329 -15.72 -3.36 -7.39
C VAL A 329 -16.53 -4.34 -8.25
N ALA A 330 -15.90 -5.38 -8.78
CA ALA A 330 -16.57 -6.39 -9.59
C ALA A 330 -17.72 -7.07 -8.85
N SER A 331 -17.53 -7.40 -7.57
CA SER A 331 -18.56 -7.98 -6.72
C SER A 331 -19.77 -7.06 -6.57
N HIS A 332 -19.53 -5.79 -6.22
CA HIS A 332 -20.57 -4.80 -6.05
C HIS A 332 -21.41 -4.62 -7.31
N VAL A 333 -20.77 -4.42 -8.46
CA VAL A 333 -21.43 -4.25 -9.76
C VAL A 333 -22.29 -5.46 -10.13
N GLN A 334 -21.88 -6.66 -9.72
CA GLN A 334 -22.63 -7.90 -9.92
C GLN A 334 -23.61 -8.19 -8.77
N GLY A 335 -24.06 -7.17 -8.01
CA GLY A 335 -25.05 -7.30 -6.94
C GLY A 335 -24.57 -8.03 -5.69
N GLY A 336 -23.27 -7.93 -5.37
CA GLY A 336 -22.65 -8.60 -4.22
C GLY A 336 -22.28 -10.05 -4.48
N ARG A 337 -22.13 -10.43 -5.75
CA ARG A 337 -21.74 -11.79 -6.13
C ARG A 337 -20.32 -12.08 -5.64
N ARG A 338 -20.10 -13.32 -5.21
CA ARG A 338 -18.77 -13.83 -4.88
C ARG A 338 -17.88 -13.90 -6.13
N ILE A 339 -16.75 -13.21 -6.09
CA ILE A 339 -15.74 -13.15 -7.16
C ILE A 339 -14.55 -14.01 -6.75
N GLU A 340 -14.23 -14.99 -7.58
CA GLU A 340 -13.05 -15.86 -7.41
C GLU A 340 -11.77 -15.10 -7.74
N LEU A 341 -10.68 -15.41 -7.02
CA LEU A 341 -9.35 -14.88 -7.28
C LEU A 341 -8.36 -16.00 -7.68
N PRO A 342 -7.42 -15.73 -8.60
CA PRO A 342 -7.28 -14.46 -9.35
C PRO A 342 -8.46 -14.24 -10.30
N MET A 343 -8.86 -12.98 -10.47
CA MET A 343 -9.96 -12.64 -11.37
C MET A 343 -9.65 -13.04 -12.81
N THR A 344 -10.65 -13.59 -13.49
CA THR A 344 -10.56 -13.91 -14.93
C THR A 344 -11.02 -12.75 -15.83
N GLU A 345 -11.99 -11.96 -15.35
CA GLU A 345 -12.46 -10.75 -16.03
C GLU A 345 -11.49 -9.60 -15.74
N ARG A 346 -11.03 -8.90 -16.78
CA ARG A 346 -9.97 -7.88 -16.70
C ARG A 346 -10.42 -6.45 -17.00
N GLY A 347 -11.71 -6.22 -17.10
CA GLY A 347 -12.29 -4.93 -17.52
C GLY A 347 -12.58 -3.95 -16.37
N VAL A 348 -12.09 -4.16 -15.15
CA VAL A 348 -12.39 -3.26 -14.03
C VAL A 348 -11.40 -2.09 -13.96
N SER A 349 -11.95 -0.87 -13.90
CA SER A 349 -11.18 0.37 -13.68
C SER A 349 -11.90 1.28 -12.68
N VAL A 350 -11.12 2.10 -11.97
CA VAL A 350 -11.61 3.03 -10.96
C VAL A 350 -10.94 4.38 -11.14
N HIS A 351 -11.70 5.46 -11.07
CA HIS A 351 -11.13 6.80 -11.09
C HIS A 351 -10.70 7.18 -9.67
N SER A 352 -9.45 6.88 -9.31
CA SER A 352 -8.83 7.26 -8.03
C SER A 352 -7.68 8.25 -8.23
N HIS A 353 -7.52 9.17 -7.30
CA HIS A 353 -6.51 10.26 -7.36
C HIS A 353 -5.11 9.81 -6.97
#